data_e1fe42da832a03d1a1665e654d7bc9b4
#
_entry.id   e1fe42da832a03d1a1665e654d7bc9b4
#
_cell.length_a   1.000
_cell.length_b   1.000
_cell.length_c   1.000
_cell.angle_alpha   90.00
_cell.angle_beta   90.00
_cell.angle_gamma   90.00
#
_symmetry.space_group_name_H-M   'P 1'
#
loop_
_entity.id
_entity.type
_entity.pdbx_description
1 polymer ?
#
loop_
_entity_poly.entity_id
_entity_poly.type
_entity_poly.pdbx_seq_one_letter_code
_entity_poly.pdbx_strand_id
1 'polypeptide(L)' 'VEILEIEIDSNSKLSGRNVKAITADMPASVVIGAIVRDGQVLAPRGDTMIQYQDNIVILVDVSVLDNILKQL' A
#
# COMPACT_ATOMS: atom_id res chain seq x y z
N VAL A 1 -15.85 4.89 -1.96
CA VAL A 1 -14.40 4.74 -1.76
C VAL A 1 -14.10 4.56 -0.28
N GLU A 2 -13.30 3.55 0.03
CA GLU A 2 -12.77 3.33 1.36
C GLU A 2 -11.32 3.75 1.41
N ILE A 3 -10.90 4.24 2.58
CA ILE A 3 -9.51 4.59 2.84
C ILE A 3 -9.00 3.64 3.90
N LEU A 4 -7.91 2.92 3.59
CA LEU A 4 -7.26 2.03 4.53
C LEU A 4 -5.89 2.59 4.89
N GLU A 5 -5.55 2.53 6.17
CA GLU A 5 -4.19 2.82 6.63
C GLU A 5 -3.60 1.54 7.19
N ILE A 6 -2.48 1.11 6.64
CA ILE A 6 -1.89 -0.19 6.94
C ILE A 6 -0.44 -0.01 7.36
N GLU A 7 -0.10 -0.52 8.53
CA GLU A 7 1.28 -0.57 8.98
C GLU A 7 1.97 -1.81 8.40
N ILE A 8 3.16 -1.61 7.85
CA ILE A 8 3.96 -2.69 7.28
C ILE A 8 4.77 -3.34 8.40
N ASP A 9 4.37 -4.54 8.79
CA ASP A 9 5.10 -5.32 9.79
C ASP A 9 6.10 -6.28 9.13
N SER A 10 6.83 -7.02 9.95
CA SER A 10 7.89 -7.93 9.46
C SER A 10 7.35 -9.09 8.63
N ASN A 11 6.05 -9.38 8.71
CA ASN A 11 5.41 -10.47 7.97
C ASN A 11 4.68 -9.99 6.73
N SER A 12 4.67 -8.68 6.48
CA SER A 12 3.96 -8.12 5.34
C SER A 12 4.62 -8.54 4.03
N LYS A 13 3.78 -8.98 3.08
CA LYS A 13 4.24 -9.31 1.74
C LYS A 13 4.66 -8.08 0.93
N LEU A 14 4.34 -6.89 1.41
CA LEU A 14 4.61 -5.63 0.72
C LEU A 14 6.00 -5.08 1.03
N SER A 15 6.60 -5.50 2.14
CA SER A 15 7.91 -5.01 2.53
C SER A 15 8.99 -5.40 1.51
N GLY A 16 9.82 -4.44 1.13
CA GLY A 16 10.89 -4.66 0.17
C GLY A 16 10.48 -4.62 -1.29
N ARG A 17 9.21 -4.33 -1.57
CA ARG A 17 8.70 -4.21 -2.95
C ARG A 17 8.47 -2.75 -3.28
N ASN A 18 8.59 -2.39 -4.57
CA ASN A 18 8.25 -1.04 -4.99
C ASN A 18 6.74 -0.92 -5.29
N VAL A 19 6.26 0.32 -5.32
CA VAL A 19 4.84 0.61 -5.52
C VAL A 19 4.33 0.02 -6.84
N LYS A 20 5.13 0.12 -7.91
CA LYS A 20 4.75 -0.41 -9.23
C LYS A 20 4.52 -1.93 -9.16
N ALA A 21 5.40 -2.66 -8.50
CA ALA A 21 5.28 -4.11 -8.39
C ALA A 21 4.06 -4.49 -7.55
N ILE A 22 3.79 -3.76 -6.48
CA ILE A 22 2.64 -4.02 -5.61
C ILE A 22 1.34 -3.76 -6.34
N THR A 23 1.22 -2.62 -7.01
CA THR A 23 -0.03 -2.25 -7.69
C THR A 23 -0.29 -3.10 -8.93
N ALA A 24 0.75 -3.67 -9.54
CA ALA A 24 0.58 -4.59 -10.66
C ALA A 24 -0.18 -5.86 -10.27
N ASP A 25 -0.10 -6.28 -9.01
CA ASP A 25 -0.77 -7.46 -8.50
C ASP A 25 -2.14 -7.15 -7.87
N MET A 26 -2.56 -5.90 -7.89
CA MET A 26 -3.82 -5.45 -7.29
C MET A 26 -4.83 -5.04 -8.35
N PRO A 27 -6.14 -5.02 -8.01
CA PRO A 27 -7.14 -4.49 -8.92
C PRO A 27 -6.84 -3.06 -9.34
N ALA A 28 -7.23 -2.69 -10.55
CA ALA A 28 -6.94 -1.37 -11.12
C ALA A 28 -7.57 -0.21 -10.33
N SER A 29 -8.60 -0.48 -9.54
CA SER A 29 -9.27 0.53 -8.71
C SER A 29 -8.53 0.87 -7.43
N VAL A 30 -7.41 0.19 -7.15
CA VAL A 30 -6.61 0.42 -5.94
C VAL A 30 -5.57 1.49 -6.21
N VAL A 31 -5.50 2.47 -5.32
CA VAL A 31 -4.51 3.54 -5.41
C VAL A 31 -3.77 3.65 -4.08
N ILE A 32 -2.45 3.62 -4.12
CA ILE A 32 -1.64 3.96 -2.94
C ILE A 32 -1.50 5.48 -2.92
N GLY A 33 -2.17 6.13 -1.96
CA GLY A 33 -2.26 7.57 -1.92
C GLY A 33 -1.14 8.26 -1.17
N ALA A 34 -0.55 7.59 -0.20
CA ALA A 34 0.53 8.17 0.60
C ALA A 34 1.30 7.08 1.34
N ILE A 35 2.55 7.39 1.68
CA ILE A 35 3.38 6.58 2.57
C ILE A 35 3.81 7.50 3.71
N VAL A 36 3.62 7.05 4.94
CA VAL A 36 4.09 7.79 6.12
C VAL A 36 5.28 7.03 6.70
N ARG A 37 6.44 7.68 6.68
CA ARG A 37 7.70 7.10 7.14
C ARG A 37 8.36 8.07 8.12
N ASP A 38 8.62 7.61 9.33
CA ASP A 38 9.26 8.42 10.37
C ASP A 38 8.51 9.75 10.60
N GLY A 39 7.17 9.70 10.58
CA GLY A 39 6.34 10.87 10.78
C GLY A 39 6.23 11.81 9.59
N GLN A 40 6.84 11.46 8.45
CA GLN A 40 6.80 12.29 7.25
C GLN A 40 5.97 11.62 6.16
N VAL A 41 5.21 12.45 5.44
CA VAL A 41 4.40 11.98 4.31
C VAL A 41 5.25 11.99 3.06
N LEU A 42 5.29 10.85 2.39
CA LEU A 42 5.98 10.68 1.11
C LEU A 42 4.95 10.48 0.01
N ALA A 43 5.14 11.15 -1.13
CA ALA A 43 4.34 10.89 -2.31
C ALA A 43 4.82 9.57 -2.95
N PRO A 44 3.95 8.57 -3.09
CA PRO A 44 4.38 7.29 -3.67
C PRO A 44 4.61 7.43 -5.17
N ARG A 45 5.74 6.91 -5.64
CA ARG A 45 6.06 6.80 -7.06
C ARG A 45 6.23 5.32 -7.39
N GLY A 46 6.23 4.98 -8.68
CA GLY A 46 6.36 3.59 -9.10
C GLY A 46 7.60 2.90 -8.55
N ASP A 47 8.72 3.62 -8.45
CA ASP A 47 10.00 3.10 -7.96
C ASP A 47 10.20 3.26 -6.45
N THR A 48 9.24 3.82 -5.73
CA THR A 48 9.32 3.97 -4.27
C THR A 48 9.22 2.61 -3.61
N MET A 49 10.22 2.26 -2.81
CA MET A 49 10.23 0.99 -2.07
C MET A 49 9.44 1.13 -0.78
N ILE A 50 8.58 0.16 -0.53
CA ILE A 50 7.88 0.04 0.74
C ILE A 50 8.82 -0.61 1.75
N GLN A 51 8.91 -0.04 2.94
CA GLN A 51 9.83 -0.48 3.98
C GLN A 51 9.09 -0.91 5.23
N TYR A 52 9.74 -1.74 6.02
CA TYR A 52 9.28 -2.12 7.35
C TYR A 52 8.99 -0.86 8.18
N GLN A 53 7.88 -0.88 8.91
CA GLN A 53 7.35 0.19 9.75
C GLN A 53 6.74 1.37 8.98
N ASP A 54 6.71 1.33 7.64
CA ASP A 54 5.93 2.33 6.89
C ASP A 54 4.44 2.15 7.21
N ASN A 55 3.71 3.28 7.23
CA ASN A 55 2.26 3.26 7.15
C ASN A 55 1.87 3.66 5.74
N ILE A 56 1.09 2.84 5.07
CA ILE A 56 0.62 3.16 3.73
C ILE A 56 -0.88 3.48 3.77
N VAL A 57 -1.26 4.49 3.01
CA VAL A 57 -2.65 4.90 2.86
C VAL A 57 -3.13 4.44 1.49
N ILE A 58 -4.14 3.60 1.49
CA ILE A 58 -4.67 2.99 0.27
C ILE A 58 -6.12 3.46 0.08
N LEU A 59 -6.43 3.91 -1.13
CA LEU A 59 -7.80 4.21 -1.54
C LEU A 59 -8.31 3.03 -2.36
N VAL A 60 -9.48 2.52 -2.01
CA VAL A 60 -10.01 1.31 -2.61
C VAL A 60 -11.53 1.39 -2.72
N ASP A 61 -12.07 0.81 -3.79
CA ASP A 61 -13.51 0.59 -3.91
C ASP A 61 -13.90 -0.56 -2.97
N VAL A 62 -15.03 -0.42 -2.28
CA VAL A 62 -15.53 -1.45 -1.36
C VAL A 62 -15.66 -2.81 -2.05
N SER A 63 -16.02 -2.81 -3.32
CA SER A 63 -16.22 -4.06 -4.09
C SER A 63 -14.97 -4.91 -4.21
N VAL A 64 -13.77 -4.34 -4.03
CA VAL A 64 -12.51 -5.08 -4.14
C VAL A 64 -11.76 -5.20 -2.81
N LEU A 65 -12.37 -4.76 -1.72
CA LEU A 65 -11.73 -4.71 -0.41
C LEU A 65 -11.24 -6.08 0.05
N ASP A 66 -12.03 -7.13 -0.15
CA ASP A 66 -11.64 -8.48 0.26
C ASP A 66 -10.39 -8.96 -0.48
N ASN A 67 -10.26 -8.64 -1.76
CA ASN A 67 -9.07 -8.99 -2.53
C ASN A 67 -7.82 -8.30 -1.99
N ILE A 68 -7.95 -7.03 -1.57
CA ILE A 68 -6.84 -6.28 -1.01
C ILE A 68 -6.40 -6.90 0.31
N LEU A 69 -7.34 -7.22 1.19
CA LEU A 69 -7.03 -7.78 2.50
C LEU A 69 -6.32 -9.12 2.40
N LYS A 70 -6.62 -9.92 1.37
CA LYS A 70 -5.96 -11.20 1.15
C LYS A 70 -4.51 -11.06 0.70
N GLN A 71 -4.14 -9.92 0.12
CA GLN A 71 -2.79 -9.69 -0.39
C GLN A 71 -1.86 -9.06 0.65
N LEU A 72 -2.39 -8.63 1.75
CA LEU A 72 -1.63 -8.00 2.81
C LEU A 72 -1.18 -9.03 3.84
#